data_5bd2402d744ea82ed015f2072c007e23
#
_entry.id   5bd2402d744ea82ed015f2072c007e23
#
_cell.length_a   1.000
_cell.length_b   1.000
_cell.length_c   1.000
_cell.angle_alpha   90.00
_cell.angle_beta   90.00
_cell.angle_gamma   90.00
#
_symmetry.space_group_name_H-M   'P 1'
#
loop_
_entity.id
_entity.type
_entity.pdbx_description
1 polymer ?
#
loop_
_entity_poly.entity_id
_entity_poly.type
_entity_poly.pdbx_seq_one_letter_code
_entity_poly.pdbx_strand_id
1 'polypeptide(L)'
;MDSQIERADVVIVGAGHGGAQAAIALRQNGFAGSILLVGREPDIPYERPPLSKEYLAREKTFERICLRPEAFWGDKAITLLRGTEVVKVDPHGHQLTLKDGGTIGFGQVIWATGGDPRRLACEGADLAGVHAVRTRADVDQLMKELDAGAKRAVVIGGGYIGLEAAAVLTKLGVEVTVLEMLPRVLARVAGEALSTFFEAEHRAHGVDLRTGTAVESIVGQDGKVSGVELAGGTTLPADLVIVGIGIIPAVGPLITAGAAGGNGVDVDAFCRTSLPDIYAIGDCAAHSNGFADNAVIRLESVQNANDMATCAAKAICGDSQEYAATPWFWSNQYDLKLQTVGLSLGHDREVVRGDPKARSFSVIYLRQGQVVALDCVNSVKDYVQGRKMVEAKFKPDDPELLTDSEMLLKDILAAAS
;
A
#
# COMPACT_ATOMS: atom_id res chain seq x y z
N MET A 1 -36.65 4.89 -8.06
CA MET A 1 -36.89 4.27 -6.75
C MET A 1 -35.72 3.34 -6.57
N ASP A 2 -34.66 3.80 -5.89
CA ASP A 2 -33.55 2.91 -5.52
C ASP A 2 -34.09 1.90 -4.53
N SER A 3 -34.13 0.62 -4.94
CA SER A 3 -34.47 -0.47 -4.04
C SER A 3 -33.42 -0.49 -2.93
N GLN A 4 -33.83 -0.08 -1.74
CA GLN A 4 -32.96 -0.10 -0.55
C GLN A 4 -32.51 -1.55 -0.38
N ILE A 5 -31.20 -1.81 -0.47
CA ILE A 5 -30.66 -3.17 -0.30
C ILE A 5 -30.70 -3.48 1.18
N GLU A 6 -31.66 -4.31 1.57
CA GLU A 6 -31.87 -4.65 2.98
C GLU A 6 -30.87 -5.71 3.49
N ARG A 7 -30.42 -6.63 2.62
CA ARG A 7 -29.54 -7.75 2.99
C ARG A 7 -28.76 -8.29 1.78
N ALA A 8 -27.57 -8.85 2.03
CA ALA A 8 -26.82 -9.68 1.08
C ALA A 8 -26.19 -10.89 1.78
N ASP A 9 -25.98 -11.98 1.06
CA ASP A 9 -25.31 -13.17 1.60
C ASP A 9 -23.86 -12.88 1.96
N VAL A 10 -23.14 -12.12 1.11
CA VAL A 10 -21.82 -11.59 1.43
C VAL A 10 -21.81 -10.08 1.20
N VAL A 11 -21.44 -9.33 2.24
CA VAL A 11 -21.19 -7.90 2.16
C VAL A 11 -19.68 -7.67 2.24
N ILE A 12 -19.11 -7.01 1.23
CA ILE A 12 -17.71 -6.63 1.18
C ILE A 12 -17.62 -5.13 1.46
N VAL A 13 -16.94 -4.75 2.54
CA VAL A 13 -16.79 -3.36 2.96
C VAL A 13 -15.41 -2.86 2.54
N GLY A 14 -15.38 -1.94 1.58
CA GLY A 14 -14.17 -1.40 0.97
C GLY A 14 -14.01 -1.84 -0.49
N ALA A 15 -14.12 -0.88 -1.42
CA ALA A 15 -14.08 -1.10 -2.87
C ALA A 15 -12.68 -0.89 -3.49
N GLY A 16 -11.61 -1.11 -2.72
CA GLY A 16 -10.23 -1.13 -3.22
C GLY A 16 -9.85 -2.47 -3.85
N HIS A 17 -8.54 -2.71 -4.06
CA HIS A 17 -8.01 -3.95 -4.66
C HIS A 17 -8.53 -5.21 -3.96
N GLY A 18 -8.41 -5.28 -2.63
CA GLY A 18 -8.84 -6.46 -1.87
C GLY A 18 -10.33 -6.73 -2.01
N GLY A 19 -11.18 -5.69 -1.84
CA GLY A 19 -12.64 -5.86 -1.94
C GLY A 19 -13.09 -6.24 -3.35
N ALA A 20 -12.53 -5.60 -4.38
CA ALA A 20 -12.81 -5.94 -5.77
C ALA A 20 -12.39 -7.38 -6.09
N GLN A 21 -11.18 -7.77 -5.68
CA GLN A 21 -10.68 -9.14 -5.88
C GLN A 21 -11.50 -10.17 -5.11
N ALA A 22 -11.96 -9.85 -3.88
CA ALA A 22 -12.81 -10.75 -3.10
C ALA A 22 -14.15 -11.02 -3.81
N ALA A 23 -14.81 -9.97 -4.33
CA ALA A 23 -16.02 -10.12 -5.10
C ALA A 23 -15.83 -10.98 -6.36
N ILE A 24 -14.73 -10.76 -7.07
CA ILE A 24 -14.36 -11.54 -8.26
C ILE A 24 -14.06 -13.00 -7.87
N ALA A 25 -13.26 -13.21 -6.83
CA ALA A 25 -12.85 -14.54 -6.39
C ALA A 25 -14.04 -15.36 -5.88
N LEU A 26 -15.02 -14.76 -5.19
CA LEU A 26 -16.26 -15.43 -4.81
C LEU A 26 -16.98 -15.99 -6.04
N ARG A 27 -17.15 -15.20 -7.10
CA ARG A 27 -17.78 -15.66 -8.36
C ARG A 27 -16.94 -16.73 -9.07
N GLN A 28 -15.64 -16.59 -9.09
CA GLN A 28 -14.72 -17.59 -9.69
C GLN A 28 -14.77 -18.94 -8.94
N ASN A 29 -14.99 -18.93 -7.62
CA ASN A 29 -15.14 -20.14 -6.82
C ASN A 29 -16.61 -20.64 -6.74
N GLY A 30 -17.51 -20.13 -7.60
CA GLY A 30 -18.86 -20.66 -7.73
C GLY A 30 -19.86 -20.18 -6.67
N PHE A 31 -19.55 -19.13 -5.89
CA PHE A 31 -20.51 -18.59 -4.94
C PHE A 31 -21.76 -18.07 -5.66
N ALA A 32 -22.91 -18.68 -5.37
CA ALA A 32 -24.18 -18.38 -6.04
C ALA A 32 -25.02 -17.31 -5.32
N GLY A 33 -24.72 -17.01 -4.05
CA GLY A 33 -25.44 -16.03 -3.24
C GLY A 33 -25.25 -14.58 -3.71
N SER A 34 -26.01 -13.68 -3.13
CA SER A 34 -25.89 -12.24 -3.39
C SER A 34 -24.57 -11.66 -2.85
N ILE A 35 -23.91 -10.80 -3.66
CA ILE A 35 -22.68 -10.10 -3.29
C ILE A 35 -22.94 -8.60 -3.38
N LEU A 36 -22.69 -7.90 -2.28
CA LEU A 36 -22.73 -6.44 -2.18
C LEU A 36 -21.35 -5.90 -1.87
N LEU A 37 -20.80 -5.07 -2.76
CA LEU A 37 -19.54 -4.37 -2.57
C LEU A 37 -19.82 -2.91 -2.21
N VAL A 38 -19.49 -2.53 -0.96
CA VAL A 38 -19.74 -1.19 -0.40
C VAL A 38 -18.47 -0.37 -0.45
N GLY A 39 -18.51 0.80 -1.08
CA GLY A 39 -17.40 1.73 -1.21
C GLY A 39 -17.73 3.12 -0.68
N ARG A 40 -16.83 3.69 0.13
CA ARG A 40 -16.94 5.07 0.63
C ARG A 40 -16.80 6.12 -0.48
N GLU A 41 -16.01 5.80 -1.51
CA GLU A 41 -15.81 6.66 -2.67
C GLU A 41 -16.96 6.50 -3.67
N PRO A 42 -17.28 7.56 -4.46
CA PRO A 42 -18.33 7.50 -5.49
C PRO A 42 -17.89 6.72 -6.73
N ASP A 43 -16.62 6.38 -6.81
CA ASP A 43 -15.99 5.74 -7.97
C ASP A 43 -16.19 4.22 -7.96
N ILE A 44 -16.17 3.61 -9.15
CA ILE A 44 -16.03 2.15 -9.28
C ILE A 44 -14.64 1.72 -8.80
N PRO A 45 -14.43 0.44 -8.45
CA PRO A 45 -13.11 -0.06 -8.02
C PRO A 45 -12.00 0.24 -9.01
N TYR A 46 -10.90 0.83 -8.54
CA TYR A 46 -9.76 1.26 -9.34
C TYR A 46 -8.42 0.97 -8.67
N GLU A 47 -7.35 0.98 -9.45
CA GLU A 47 -5.97 0.78 -9.00
C GLU A 47 -5.46 2.00 -8.24
N ARG A 48 -5.00 1.83 -7.00
CA ARG A 48 -4.41 2.94 -6.22
C ARG A 48 -2.95 3.26 -6.58
N PRO A 49 -2.08 2.29 -6.93
CA PRO A 49 -0.69 2.61 -7.26
C PRO A 49 -0.48 3.67 -8.34
N PRO A 50 -1.33 3.79 -9.38
CA PRO A 50 -1.20 4.86 -10.36
C PRO A 50 -1.42 6.27 -9.81
N LEU A 51 -2.08 6.43 -8.66
CA LEU A 51 -2.39 7.74 -8.07
C LEU A 51 -1.13 8.55 -7.71
N SER A 52 -0.03 7.89 -7.33
CA SER A 52 1.27 8.53 -7.09
C SER A 52 2.20 8.50 -8.31
N LYS A 53 1.74 7.95 -9.45
CA LYS A 53 2.52 7.68 -10.66
C LYS A 53 1.80 8.18 -11.92
N GLU A 54 1.36 7.26 -12.77
CA GLU A 54 0.86 7.55 -14.12
C GLU A 54 -0.43 8.36 -14.13
N TYR A 55 -1.26 8.28 -13.07
CA TYR A 55 -2.47 9.11 -12.97
C TYR A 55 -2.11 10.56 -12.62
N LEU A 56 -1.29 10.78 -11.60
CA LEU A 56 -0.77 12.11 -11.27
C LEU A 56 0.03 12.71 -12.43
N ALA A 57 0.82 11.89 -13.13
CA ALA A 57 1.58 12.29 -14.31
C ALA A 57 0.70 12.55 -15.56
N ARG A 58 -0.61 12.27 -15.49
CA ARG A 58 -1.59 12.38 -16.61
C ARG A 58 -1.27 11.45 -17.79
N GLU A 59 -0.55 10.39 -17.55
CA GLU A 59 -0.22 9.36 -18.55
C GLU A 59 -1.32 8.31 -18.69
N LYS A 60 -2.16 8.15 -17.66
CA LYS A 60 -3.36 7.30 -17.65
C LYS A 60 -4.58 8.12 -17.25
N THR A 61 -5.68 7.93 -17.99
CA THR A 61 -7.00 8.45 -17.58
C THR A 61 -7.60 7.59 -16.46
N PHE A 62 -8.66 8.06 -15.82
CA PHE A 62 -9.34 7.30 -14.76
C PHE A 62 -9.84 5.95 -15.27
N GLU A 63 -10.43 5.90 -16.45
CA GLU A 63 -10.96 4.66 -17.06
C GLU A 63 -9.87 3.60 -17.24
N ARG A 64 -8.63 4.03 -17.49
CA ARG A 64 -7.47 3.12 -17.68
C ARG A 64 -6.91 2.56 -16.38
N ILE A 65 -7.27 3.15 -15.24
CA ILE A 65 -6.90 2.64 -13.92
C ILE A 65 -8.05 1.94 -13.21
N CYS A 66 -9.26 1.88 -13.79
CA CYS A 66 -10.35 1.08 -13.26
C CYS A 66 -9.99 -0.42 -13.31
N LEU A 67 -10.19 -1.13 -12.19
CA LEU A 67 -9.91 -2.58 -12.10
C LEU A 67 -10.73 -3.39 -13.09
N ARG A 68 -11.97 -2.98 -13.34
CA ARG A 68 -12.87 -3.55 -14.35
C ARG A 68 -13.80 -2.44 -14.86
N PRO A 69 -14.30 -2.55 -16.11
CA PRO A 69 -15.35 -1.67 -16.61
C PRO A 69 -16.62 -1.75 -15.75
N GLU A 70 -17.43 -0.68 -15.71
CA GLU A 70 -18.63 -0.63 -14.87
C GLU A 70 -19.61 -1.77 -15.14
N ALA A 71 -19.86 -2.12 -16.41
CA ALA A 71 -20.75 -3.19 -16.80
C ALA A 71 -20.35 -4.56 -16.25
N PHE A 72 -19.04 -4.80 -16.06
CA PHE A 72 -18.53 -6.07 -15.53
C PHE A 72 -19.17 -6.48 -14.19
N TRP A 73 -19.41 -5.53 -13.32
CA TRP A 73 -19.93 -5.81 -11.98
C TRP A 73 -21.36 -6.35 -12.08
N GLY A 74 -22.21 -5.71 -12.88
CA GLY A 74 -23.56 -6.18 -13.18
C GLY A 74 -23.58 -7.54 -13.88
N ASP A 75 -22.74 -7.73 -14.90
CA ASP A 75 -22.61 -9.00 -15.64
C ASP A 75 -22.20 -10.16 -14.73
N LYS A 76 -21.46 -9.88 -13.65
CA LYS A 76 -21.08 -10.85 -12.63
C LYS A 76 -22.06 -10.92 -11.45
N ALA A 77 -23.20 -10.26 -11.53
CA ALA A 77 -24.17 -10.18 -10.44
C ALA A 77 -23.55 -9.70 -9.11
N ILE A 78 -22.61 -8.74 -9.19
CA ILE A 78 -22.02 -8.04 -8.05
C ILE A 78 -22.67 -6.68 -7.96
N THR A 79 -23.38 -6.39 -6.89
CA THR A 79 -23.99 -5.09 -6.66
C THR A 79 -22.98 -4.14 -6.06
N LEU A 80 -22.82 -2.93 -6.65
CA LEU A 80 -21.97 -1.87 -6.11
C LEU A 80 -22.83 -0.86 -5.34
N LEU A 81 -22.47 -0.58 -4.10
CA LEU A 81 -23.03 0.51 -3.29
C LEU A 81 -21.90 1.53 -3.05
N ARG A 82 -21.90 2.57 -3.88
CA ARG A 82 -20.86 3.61 -3.91
C ARG A 82 -21.25 4.83 -3.05
N GLY A 83 -20.24 5.60 -2.62
CA GLY A 83 -20.47 6.79 -1.80
C GLY A 83 -21.03 6.47 -0.41
N THR A 84 -20.85 5.24 0.06
CA THR A 84 -21.48 4.71 1.27
C THR A 84 -20.43 4.25 2.27
N GLU A 85 -20.50 4.78 3.49
CA GLU A 85 -19.59 4.48 4.58
C GLU A 85 -20.28 3.63 5.66
N VAL A 86 -19.69 2.48 5.99
CA VAL A 86 -20.10 1.65 7.12
C VAL A 86 -19.41 2.16 8.38
N VAL A 87 -20.20 2.50 9.41
CA VAL A 87 -19.70 3.10 10.65
C VAL A 87 -19.86 2.22 11.89
N LYS A 88 -20.68 1.17 11.81
CA LYS A 88 -20.89 0.22 12.91
C LYS A 88 -21.16 -1.19 12.39
N VAL A 89 -20.71 -2.18 13.16
CA VAL A 89 -20.93 -3.61 12.92
C VAL A 89 -21.61 -4.20 14.15
N ASP A 90 -22.71 -4.91 13.94
CA ASP A 90 -23.34 -5.80 14.91
C ASP A 90 -23.17 -7.25 14.45
N PRO A 91 -22.15 -7.97 14.97
CA PRO A 91 -21.85 -9.33 14.52
C PRO A 91 -22.91 -10.36 14.95
N HIS A 92 -23.62 -10.11 16.04
CA HIS A 92 -24.67 -11.03 16.52
C HIS A 92 -26.01 -10.79 15.84
N GLY A 93 -26.35 -9.51 15.57
CA GLY A 93 -27.54 -9.15 14.80
C GLY A 93 -27.36 -9.29 13.28
N HIS A 94 -26.15 -9.64 12.82
CA HIS A 94 -25.78 -9.71 11.39
C HIS A 94 -26.18 -8.43 10.63
N GLN A 95 -25.82 -7.26 11.19
CA GLN A 95 -26.20 -5.95 10.65
C GLN A 95 -25.02 -4.98 10.61
N LEU A 96 -24.92 -4.25 9.52
CA LEU A 96 -24.04 -3.09 9.34
C LEU A 96 -24.88 -1.81 9.42
N THR A 97 -24.35 -0.78 10.10
CA THR A 97 -24.97 0.55 10.12
C THR A 97 -24.14 1.48 9.23
N LEU A 98 -24.85 2.22 8.39
CA LEU A 98 -24.27 3.21 7.48
C LEU A 98 -24.23 4.59 8.15
N LYS A 99 -23.38 5.46 7.61
CA LYS A 99 -23.18 6.83 8.14
C LYS A 99 -24.45 7.69 8.08
N ASP A 100 -25.32 7.44 7.11
CA ASP A 100 -26.62 8.11 6.95
C ASP A 100 -27.73 7.55 7.87
N GLY A 101 -27.42 6.53 8.67
CA GLY A 101 -28.34 5.84 9.58
C GLY A 101 -29.03 4.64 8.96
N GLY A 102 -28.85 4.36 7.65
CA GLY A 102 -29.32 3.16 7.00
C GLY A 102 -28.66 1.89 7.57
N THR A 103 -29.26 0.73 7.30
CA THR A 103 -28.72 -0.57 7.75
C THR A 103 -28.70 -1.59 6.63
N ILE A 104 -27.73 -2.50 6.66
CA ILE A 104 -27.60 -3.61 5.73
C ILE A 104 -27.41 -4.90 6.52
N GLY A 105 -28.28 -5.89 6.30
CA GLY A 105 -28.12 -7.24 6.82
C GLY A 105 -27.06 -8.02 6.04
N PHE A 106 -26.37 -8.94 6.68
CA PHE A 106 -25.38 -9.79 6.01
C PHE A 106 -25.51 -11.27 6.41
N GLY A 107 -25.06 -12.15 5.54
CA GLY A 107 -24.71 -13.52 5.89
C GLY A 107 -23.28 -13.58 6.41
N GLN A 108 -22.34 -13.08 5.61
CA GLN A 108 -20.92 -12.94 5.96
C GLN A 108 -20.39 -11.57 5.55
N VAL A 109 -19.33 -11.07 6.22
CA VAL A 109 -18.67 -9.83 5.89
C VAL A 109 -17.22 -10.08 5.51
N ILE A 110 -16.75 -9.42 4.45
CA ILE A 110 -15.31 -9.26 4.17
C ILE A 110 -14.95 -7.79 4.38
N TRP A 111 -14.15 -7.50 5.40
CA TRP A 111 -13.66 -6.16 5.71
C TRP A 111 -12.38 -5.88 4.92
N ALA A 112 -12.44 -5.00 3.93
CA ALA A 112 -11.38 -4.71 2.96
C ALA A 112 -11.08 -3.21 2.86
N THR A 113 -11.25 -2.48 3.96
CA THR A 113 -11.19 -1.02 4.01
C THR A 113 -9.79 -0.43 3.88
N GLY A 114 -8.75 -1.26 4.04
CA GLY A 114 -7.37 -0.81 4.02
C GLY A 114 -7.06 0.17 5.17
N GLY A 115 -6.61 1.38 4.87
CA GLY A 115 -6.31 2.39 5.89
C GLY A 115 -6.49 3.81 5.38
N ASP A 116 -6.69 4.71 6.32
CA ASP A 116 -6.76 6.15 6.10
C ASP A 116 -5.37 6.78 6.21
N PRO A 117 -5.03 7.80 5.41
CA PRO A 117 -3.77 8.52 5.53
C PRO A 117 -3.60 9.08 6.94
N ARG A 118 -2.39 8.93 7.50
CA ARG A 118 -2.04 9.65 8.72
C ARG A 118 -2.00 11.14 8.42
N ARG A 119 -2.60 11.91 9.31
CA ARG A 119 -2.55 13.38 9.26
C ARG A 119 -1.43 13.88 10.17
N LEU A 120 -0.88 15.02 9.83
CA LEU A 120 0.01 15.74 10.75
C LEU A 120 -0.79 16.23 11.95
N ALA A 121 -0.16 16.21 13.12
CA ALA A 121 -0.75 16.72 14.36
C ALA A 121 -0.22 18.14 14.72
N CYS A 122 0.25 18.90 13.71
CA CYS A 122 0.78 20.24 13.89
C CYS A 122 -0.23 21.31 13.41
N GLU A 123 0.03 22.56 13.76
CA GLU A 123 -0.74 23.71 13.29
C GLU A 123 -0.68 23.79 11.76
N GLY A 124 -1.80 24.18 11.14
CA GLY A 124 -1.93 24.33 9.68
C GLY A 124 -2.10 23.03 8.88
N ALA A 125 -2.17 21.88 9.54
CA ALA A 125 -2.32 20.58 8.85
C ALA A 125 -3.64 20.43 8.06
N ASP A 126 -4.62 21.29 8.29
CA ASP A 126 -5.93 21.35 7.65
C ASP A 126 -6.09 22.48 6.61
N LEU A 127 -5.02 23.24 6.36
CA LEU A 127 -5.02 24.30 5.36
C LEU A 127 -5.29 23.76 3.94
N ALA A 128 -5.96 24.57 3.11
CA ALA A 128 -6.06 24.28 1.68
C ALA A 128 -4.65 24.20 1.05
N GLY A 129 -4.41 23.17 0.22
CA GLY A 129 -3.09 22.88 -0.33
C GLY A 129 -2.30 21.83 0.46
N VAL A 130 -2.86 21.30 1.56
CA VAL A 130 -2.32 20.11 2.24
C VAL A 130 -3.04 18.87 1.73
N HIS A 131 -2.31 17.94 1.14
CA HIS A 131 -2.85 16.77 0.46
C HIS A 131 -2.30 15.46 1.01
N ALA A 132 -3.11 14.41 0.94
CA ALA A 132 -2.66 13.04 0.90
C ALA A 132 -2.68 12.53 -0.55
N VAL A 133 -2.07 11.37 -0.81
CA VAL A 133 -2.20 10.66 -2.07
C VAL A 133 -2.81 9.29 -1.77
N ARG A 134 -4.13 9.25 -1.60
CA ARG A 134 -4.87 8.03 -1.23
C ARG A 134 -6.06 7.74 -2.13
N THR A 135 -6.84 8.75 -2.48
CA THR A 135 -8.04 8.65 -3.31
C THR A 135 -7.86 9.39 -4.63
N ARG A 136 -8.71 9.05 -5.60
CA ARG A 136 -8.79 9.81 -6.85
C ARG A 136 -9.07 11.30 -6.58
N ALA A 137 -10.00 11.59 -5.67
CA ALA A 137 -10.36 12.97 -5.35
C ALA A 137 -9.17 13.78 -4.80
N ASP A 138 -8.29 13.16 -3.99
CA ASP A 138 -7.07 13.82 -3.51
C ASP A 138 -6.17 14.22 -4.67
N VAL A 139 -5.96 13.31 -5.63
CA VAL A 139 -5.07 13.56 -6.77
C VAL A 139 -5.70 14.50 -7.79
N ASP A 140 -7.01 14.41 -8.02
CA ASP A 140 -7.74 15.36 -8.87
C ASP A 140 -7.64 16.80 -8.31
N GLN A 141 -7.71 16.95 -6.98
CA GLN A 141 -7.53 18.26 -6.34
C GLN A 141 -6.09 18.76 -6.46
N LEU A 142 -5.11 17.89 -6.24
CA LEU A 142 -3.69 18.20 -6.44
C LEU A 142 -3.41 18.64 -7.88
N MET A 143 -3.95 17.92 -8.88
CA MET A 143 -3.79 18.28 -10.29
C MET A 143 -4.41 19.64 -10.62
N LYS A 144 -5.57 19.99 -10.03
CA LYS A 144 -6.19 21.33 -10.21
C LYS A 144 -5.29 22.44 -9.67
N GLU A 145 -4.61 22.23 -8.54
CA GLU A 145 -3.72 23.23 -7.97
C GLU A 145 -2.44 23.41 -8.81
N LEU A 146 -1.93 22.32 -9.39
CA LEU A 146 -0.83 22.38 -10.36
C LEU A 146 -1.25 23.17 -11.60
N ASP A 147 -2.47 22.95 -12.13
CA ASP A 147 -3.02 23.72 -13.26
C ASP A 147 -3.24 25.20 -12.93
N ALA A 148 -3.53 25.49 -11.67
CA ALA A 148 -3.65 26.87 -11.17
C ALA A 148 -2.28 27.55 -10.96
N GLY A 149 -1.16 26.86 -11.22
CA GLY A 149 0.17 27.43 -11.24
C GLY A 149 1.00 27.21 -9.98
N ALA A 150 0.67 26.21 -9.15
CA ALA A 150 1.53 25.79 -8.05
C ALA A 150 2.88 25.29 -8.59
N LYS A 151 3.98 25.79 -8.04
CA LYS A 151 5.34 25.52 -8.52
C LYS A 151 6.29 24.94 -7.48
N ARG A 152 5.95 25.03 -6.20
CA ARG A 152 6.78 24.57 -5.09
C ARG A 152 5.97 23.58 -4.25
N ALA A 153 6.48 22.36 -4.15
CA ALA A 153 5.88 21.31 -3.37
C ALA A 153 6.81 20.87 -2.23
N VAL A 154 6.26 20.73 -1.03
CA VAL A 154 6.95 20.06 0.07
C VAL A 154 6.28 18.71 0.29
N VAL A 155 7.05 17.63 0.18
CA VAL A 155 6.62 16.26 0.47
C VAL A 155 7.12 15.87 1.85
N ILE A 156 6.22 15.58 2.77
CA ILE A 156 6.52 15.17 4.14
C ILE A 156 6.41 13.65 4.23
N GLY A 157 7.56 12.99 4.41
CA GLY A 157 7.74 11.54 4.46
C GLY A 157 8.47 10.97 3.25
N GLY A 158 9.63 10.37 3.50
CA GLY A 158 10.51 9.70 2.52
C GLY A 158 10.18 8.23 2.31
N GLY A 159 8.91 7.81 2.43
CA GLY A 159 8.42 6.48 2.06
C GLY A 159 8.17 6.36 0.56
N TYR A 160 7.79 5.16 0.08
CA TYR A 160 7.57 4.91 -1.35
C TYR A 160 6.60 5.90 -2.00
N ILE A 161 5.42 6.13 -1.40
CA ILE A 161 4.41 7.03 -1.97
C ILE A 161 4.92 8.47 -2.05
N GLY A 162 5.62 8.96 -1.01
CA GLY A 162 6.21 10.29 -1.00
C GLY A 162 7.26 10.46 -2.09
N LEU A 163 8.17 9.49 -2.23
CA LEU A 163 9.21 9.50 -3.26
C LEU A 163 8.64 9.36 -4.68
N GLU A 164 7.63 8.53 -4.88
CA GLU A 164 6.92 8.41 -6.16
C GLU A 164 6.25 9.73 -6.56
N ALA A 165 5.54 10.38 -5.63
CA ALA A 165 4.93 11.68 -5.86
C ALA A 165 5.99 12.76 -6.15
N ALA A 166 7.10 12.77 -5.40
CA ALA A 166 8.22 13.66 -5.63
C ALA A 166 8.81 13.50 -7.04
N ALA A 167 9.02 12.25 -7.49
CA ALA A 167 9.52 11.96 -8.82
C ALA A 167 8.57 12.46 -9.93
N VAL A 168 7.26 12.28 -9.76
CA VAL A 168 6.26 12.78 -10.74
C VAL A 168 6.22 14.30 -10.74
N LEU A 169 6.16 14.94 -9.59
CA LEU A 169 6.11 16.41 -9.49
C LEU A 169 7.35 17.06 -10.12
N THR A 170 8.54 16.48 -9.87
CA THR A 170 9.78 16.95 -10.49
C THR A 170 9.72 16.82 -12.02
N LYS A 171 9.20 15.69 -12.54
CA LYS A 171 8.96 15.49 -13.98
C LYS A 171 7.99 16.52 -14.57
N LEU A 172 7.00 16.97 -13.79
CA LEU A 172 6.05 18.02 -14.16
C LEU A 172 6.62 19.45 -14.03
N GLY A 173 7.88 19.60 -13.65
CA GLY A 173 8.57 20.89 -13.53
C GLY A 173 8.27 21.65 -12.24
N VAL A 174 7.79 20.96 -11.20
CA VAL A 174 7.61 21.51 -9.86
C VAL A 174 8.92 21.44 -9.10
N GLU A 175 9.26 22.50 -8.37
CA GLU A 175 10.36 22.52 -7.41
C GLU A 175 9.94 21.70 -6.18
N VAL A 176 10.66 20.61 -5.88
CA VAL A 176 10.26 19.65 -4.85
C VAL A 176 11.29 19.61 -3.72
N THR A 177 10.79 19.77 -2.50
CA THR A 177 11.55 19.45 -1.27
C THR A 177 10.92 18.21 -0.62
N VAL A 178 11.72 17.21 -0.30
CA VAL A 178 11.31 16.03 0.49
C VAL A 178 11.88 16.14 1.89
N LEU A 179 11.02 16.04 2.90
CA LEU A 179 11.39 16.06 4.32
C LEU A 179 11.15 14.67 4.92
N GLU A 180 12.21 14.05 5.43
CA GLU A 180 12.15 12.79 6.17
C GLU A 180 12.69 12.97 7.58
N MET A 181 11.90 12.61 8.58
CA MET A 181 12.28 12.74 9.99
C MET A 181 13.38 11.74 10.39
N LEU A 182 13.38 10.55 9.77
CA LEU A 182 14.38 9.52 10.01
C LEU A 182 15.71 9.86 9.32
N PRO A 183 16.82 9.23 9.71
CA PRO A 183 18.16 9.54 9.16
C PRO A 183 18.32 9.15 7.68
N ARG A 184 17.41 8.37 7.11
CA ARG A 184 17.42 8.00 5.68
C ARG A 184 16.00 7.76 5.17
N VAL A 185 15.80 7.91 3.86
CA VAL A 185 14.53 7.53 3.21
C VAL A 185 14.33 6.02 3.26
N LEU A 186 13.08 5.56 3.13
CA LEU A 186 12.71 4.14 3.14
C LEU A 186 13.19 3.36 4.39
N ALA A 187 13.57 4.04 5.47
CA ALA A 187 14.20 3.45 6.65
C ALA A 187 13.40 2.30 7.31
N ARG A 188 12.07 2.29 7.13
CA ARG A 188 11.18 1.28 7.70
C ARG A 188 11.01 0.03 6.84
N VAL A 189 11.40 0.07 5.57
CA VAL A 189 11.01 -0.91 4.56
C VAL A 189 12.17 -1.42 3.71
N ALA A 190 13.32 -0.75 3.74
CA ALA A 190 14.48 -1.09 2.94
C ALA A 190 15.79 -0.93 3.73
N GLY A 191 16.83 -1.58 3.26
CA GLY A 191 18.18 -1.47 3.81
C GLY A 191 18.91 -0.17 3.43
N GLU A 192 20.11 0.01 3.96
CA GLU A 192 20.87 1.23 3.79
C GLU A 192 21.35 1.43 2.33
N ALA A 193 21.77 0.35 1.67
CA ALA A 193 22.23 0.41 0.28
C ALA A 193 21.14 0.95 -0.66
N LEU A 194 19.89 0.48 -0.51
CA LEU A 194 18.76 0.95 -1.32
C LEU A 194 18.38 2.39 -0.98
N SER A 195 18.37 2.77 0.30
CA SER A 195 18.09 4.13 0.74
C SER A 195 19.09 5.13 0.15
N THR A 196 20.38 4.85 0.27
CA THR A 196 21.46 5.68 -0.28
C THR A 196 21.33 5.86 -1.78
N PHE A 197 20.99 4.80 -2.51
CA PHE A 197 20.76 4.87 -3.94
C PHE A 197 19.60 5.80 -4.29
N PHE A 198 18.41 5.62 -3.68
CA PHE A 198 17.27 6.49 -3.98
C PHE A 198 17.46 7.94 -3.56
N GLU A 199 18.18 8.20 -2.46
CA GLU A 199 18.55 9.57 -2.08
C GLU A 199 19.41 10.24 -3.14
N ALA A 200 20.42 9.53 -3.66
CA ALA A 200 21.30 10.03 -4.71
C ALA A 200 20.51 10.30 -6.01
N GLU A 201 19.61 9.39 -6.40
CA GLU A 201 18.76 9.55 -7.59
C GLU A 201 17.82 10.76 -7.48
N HIS A 202 17.13 10.94 -6.36
CA HIS A 202 16.26 12.09 -6.17
C HIS A 202 17.02 13.41 -6.21
N ARG A 203 18.18 13.49 -5.55
CA ARG A 203 19.06 14.69 -5.59
C ARG A 203 19.59 14.95 -7.00
N ALA A 204 19.95 13.90 -7.75
CA ALA A 204 20.39 14.02 -9.15
C ALA A 204 19.30 14.57 -10.08
N HIS A 205 18.04 14.32 -9.76
CA HIS A 205 16.88 14.88 -10.47
C HIS A 205 16.44 16.26 -9.95
N GLY A 206 17.21 16.88 -9.03
CA GLY A 206 16.96 18.23 -8.53
C GLY A 206 16.02 18.33 -7.33
N VAL A 207 15.68 17.23 -6.69
CA VAL A 207 14.91 17.24 -5.44
C VAL A 207 15.79 17.67 -4.28
N ASP A 208 15.35 18.68 -3.50
CA ASP A 208 15.93 19.03 -2.21
C ASP A 208 15.49 18.02 -1.16
N LEU A 209 16.29 16.95 -0.99
CA LEU A 209 15.96 15.86 -0.07
C LEU A 209 16.70 16.04 1.25
N ARG A 210 15.94 16.22 2.33
CA ARG A 210 16.43 16.47 3.70
C ARG A 210 16.00 15.36 4.64
N THR A 211 16.95 14.58 5.13
CA THR A 211 16.75 13.55 6.16
C THR A 211 17.03 14.14 7.55
N GLY A 212 16.59 13.44 8.62
CA GLY A 212 16.72 13.93 9.99
C GLY A 212 15.97 15.25 10.24
N THR A 213 14.95 15.57 9.42
CA THR A 213 14.28 16.87 9.42
C THR A 213 12.83 16.74 9.83
N ALA A 214 12.48 17.30 10.99
CA ALA A 214 11.12 17.31 11.50
C ALA A 214 10.38 18.59 11.09
N VAL A 215 9.09 18.46 10.78
CA VAL A 215 8.16 19.57 10.55
C VAL A 215 7.57 20.01 11.88
N GLU A 216 7.53 21.31 12.14
CA GLU A 216 6.91 21.91 13.32
C GLU A 216 5.49 22.37 13.03
N SER A 217 5.31 23.12 11.94
CA SER A 217 3.99 23.62 11.54
C SER A 217 3.89 23.79 10.02
N ILE A 218 2.66 23.96 9.53
CA ILE A 218 2.39 24.40 8.16
C ILE A 218 1.91 25.84 8.21
N VAL A 219 2.63 26.72 7.53
CA VAL A 219 2.34 28.15 7.49
C VAL A 219 1.30 28.41 6.40
N GLY A 220 0.29 29.21 6.73
CA GLY A 220 -0.77 29.60 5.80
C GLY A 220 -0.94 31.11 5.67
N GLN A 221 -1.48 31.51 4.52
CA GLN A 221 -1.97 32.85 4.27
C GLN A 221 -3.37 32.72 3.64
N ASP A 222 -4.34 33.46 4.16
CA ASP A 222 -5.75 33.46 3.68
C ASP A 222 -6.37 32.04 3.61
N GLY A 223 -6.02 31.16 4.59
CA GLY A 223 -6.53 29.80 4.66
C GLY A 223 -5.86 28.80 3.71
N LYS A 224 -4.80 29.19 3.00
CA LYS A 224 -4.06 28.35 2.06
C LYS A 224 -2.59 28.25 2.47
N VAL A 225 -1.96 27.11 2.15
CA VAL A 225 -0.52 26.86 2.37
C VAL A 225 0.32 27.95 1.70
N SER A 226 1.31 28.46 2.44
CA SER A 226 2.35 29.37 1.96
C SER A 226 3.75 28.90 2.30
N GLY A 227 3.89 27.93 3.24
CA GLY A 227 5.17 27.40 3.63
C GLY A 227 5.07 26.25 4.64
N VAL A 228 6.21 25.67 4.96
CA VAL A 228 6.40 24.65 6.00
C VAL A 228 7.51 25.12 6.95
N GLU A 229 7.19 25.22 8.22
CA GLU A 229 8.16 25.53 9.26
C GLU A 229 8.81 24.25 9.78
N LEU A 230 10.12 24.26 9.80
CA LEU A 230 10.93 23.16 10.29
C LEU A 230 11.24 23.33 11.77
N ALA A 231 11.47 22.25 12.48
CA ALA A 231 12.05 22.27 13.81
C ALA A 231 13.38 23.07 13.77
N GLY A 232 13.43 24.19 14.50
CA GLY A 232 14.56 25.14 14.45
C GLY A 232 14.25 26.47 13.75
N GLY A 233 12.99 26.72 13.36
CA GLY A 233 12.46 28.02 12.97
C GLY A 233 12.74 28.43 11.50
N THR A 234 13.25 27.51 10.67
CA THR A 234 13.40 27.78 9.23
C THR A 234 12.09 27.50 8.51
N THR A 235 11.57 28.46 7.74
CA THR A 235 10.37 28.27 6.91
C THR A 235 10.77 28.03 5.46
N LEU A 236 10.28 26.93 4.89
CA LEU A 236 10.37 26.62 3.47
C LEU A 236 9.13 27.14 2.76
N PRO A 237 9.27 27.94 1.69
CA PRO A 237 8.11 28.36 0.92
C PRO A 237 7.49 27.15 0.18
N ALA A 238 6.17 27.05 0.22
CA ALA A 238 5.42 25.97 -0.44
C ALA A 238 4.09 26.50 -0.98
N ASP A 239 3.72 26.08 -2.18
CA ASP A 239 2.41 26.33 -2.77
C ASP A 239 1.45 25.16 -2.48
N LEU A 240 2.02 23.97 -2.23
CA LEU A 240 1.30 22.76 -1.80
C LEU A 240 2.19 21.85 -0.94
N VAL A 241 1.54 21.05 -0.11
CA VAL A 241 2.19 20.07 0.78
C VAL A 241 1.57 18.69 0.54
N ILE A 242 2.39 17.66 0.37
CA ILE A 242 1.95 16.27 0.31
C ILE A 242 2.39 15.54 1.58
N VAL A 243 1.44 14.93 2.29
CA VAL A 243 1.70 14.19 3.53
C VAL A 243 1.70 12.70 3.24
N GLY A 244 2.89 12.07 3.27
CA GLY A 244 3.13 10.66 2.98
C GLY A 244 3.73 9.90 4.17
N ILE A 245 3.16 10.02 5.38
CA ILE A 245 3.70 9.46 6.63
C ILE A 245 3.07 8.12 7.06
N GLY A 246 2.45 7.40 6.11
CA GLY A 246 1.82 6.11 6.33
C GLY A 246 0.31 6.20 6.55
N ILE A 247 -0.28 5.05 6.92
CA ILE A 247 -1.73 4.91 7.10
C ILE A 247 -2.08 4.47 8.53
N ILE A 248 -3.35 4.68 8.90
CA ILE A 248 -4.00 4.09 10.07
C ILE A 248 -5.01 3.06 9.53
N PRO A 249 -4.96 1.78 9.95
CA PRO A 249 -5.93 0.78 9.54
C PRO A 249 -7.37 1.21 9.82
N ALA A 250 -8.23 1.15 8.81
CA ALA A 250 -9.63 1.59 8.93
C ALA A 250 -10.52 0.49 9.53
N VAL A 251 -10.22 0.08 10.77
CA VAL A 251 -10.86 -1.06 11.48
C VAL A 251 -11.70 -0.64 12.68
N GLY A 252 -11.88 0.66 12.90
CA GLY A 252 -12.61 1.19 14.06
C GLY A 252 -13.95 0.48 14.33
N PRO A 253 -14.84 0.29 13.35
CA PRO A 253 -16.11 -0.41 13.55
C PRO A 253 -15.95 -1.87 14.01
N LEU A 254 -14.94 -2.61 13.55
CA LEU A 254 -14.68 -3.99 13.99
C LEU A 254 -14.13 -4.03 15.43
N ILE A 255 -13.18 -3.14 15.76
CA ILE A 255 -12.60 -3.06 17.11
C ILE A 255 -13.69 -2.66 18.11
N THR A 256 -14.55 -1.70 17.76
CA THR A 256 -15.70 -1.29 18.61
C THR A 256 -16.69 -2.42 18.80
N ALA A 257 -16.84 -3.32 17.81
CA ALA A 257 -17.66 -4.52 17.90
C ALA A 257 -17.00 -5.67 18.70
N GLY A 258 -15.77 -5.50 19.19
CA GLY A 258 -15.05 -6.46 20.01
C GLY A 258 -14.08 -7.36 19.26
N ALA A 259 -13.72 -7.03 18.00
CA ALA A 259 -12.67 -7.77 17.29
C ALA A 259 -11.32 -7.64 17.99
N ALA A 260 -10.55 -8.73 18.05
CA ALA A 260 -9.17 -8.71 18.47
C ALA A 260 -8.32 -7.91 17.46
N GLY A 261 -7.35 -7.13 17.97
CA GLY A 261 -6.45 -6.36 17.13
C GLY A 261 -5.86 -5.15 17.83
N GLY A 262 -4.93 -4.50 17.16
CA GLY A 262 -4.25 -3.28 17.63
C GLY A 262 -3.81 -2.45 16.43
N ASN A 263 -2.72 -2.83 15.76
CA ASN A 263 -2.29 -2.24 14.49
C ASN A 263 -2.96 -3.00 13.32
N GLY A 264 -4.27 -2.85 13.19
CA GLY A 264 -5.14 -3.62 12.32
C GLY A 264 -6.07 -4.55 13.11
N VAL A 265 -6.85 -5.36 12.43
CA VAL A 265 -7.65 -6.43 13.04
C VAL A 265 -6.93 -7.76 12.87
N ASP A 266 -6.83 -8.54 13.94
CA ASP A 266 -6.17 -9.83 13.92
C ASP A 266 -7.01 -10.85 13.15
N VAL A 267 -6.36 -11.63 12.28
CA VAL A 267 -6.99 -12.70 11.52
C VAL A 267 -6.21 -14.00 11.63
N ASP A 268 -6.95 -15.11 11.50
CA ASP A 268 -6.37 -16.44 11.38
C ASP A 268 -5.78 -16.71 9.99
N ALA A 269 -5.25 -17.90 9.76
CA ALA A 269 -4.66 -18.33 8.48
C ALA A 269 -5.68 -18.34 7.31
N PHE A 270 -6.96 -18.24 7.59
CA PHE A 270 -8.06 -18.20 6.61
C PHE A 270 -8.68 -16.81 6.48
N CYS A 271 -8.03 -15.79 7.00
CA CYS A 271 -8.50 -14.39 7.05
C CYS A 271 -9.74 -14.17 7.92
N ARG A 272 -10.11 -15.07 8.85
CA ARG A 272 -11.22 -14.90 9.77
C ARG A 272 -10.80 -14.03 10.95
N THR A 273 -11.66 -13.09 11.34
CA THR A 273 -11.49 -12.33 12.58
C THR A 273 -11.96 -13.11 13.78
N SER A 274 -11.82 -12.56 14.99
CA SER A 274 -12.40 -13.12 16.21
C SER A 274 -13.93 -12.98 16.29
N LEU A 275 -14.54 -12.19 15.41
CA LEU A 275 -15.99 -12.04 15.32
C LEU A 275 -16.60 -13.10 14.39
N PRO A 276 -17.80 -13.65 14.71
CA PRO A 276 -18.45 -14.64 13.86
C PRO A 276 -18.81 -14.07 12.49
N ASP A 277 -18.61 -14.90 11.45
CA ASP A 277 -18.95 -14.60 10.06
C ASP A 277 -18.31 -13.33 9.47
N ILE A 278 -17.19 -12.87 10.07
CA ILE A 278 -16.46 -11.68 9.64
C ILE A 278 -15.00 -12.01 9.31
N TYR A 279 -14.62 -11.72 8.08
CA TYR A 279 -13.27 -11.82 7.55
C TYR A 279 -12.65 -10.42 7.43
N ALA A 280 -11.31 -10.31 7.46
CA ALA A 280 -10.62 -9.08 7.10
C ALA A 280 -9.41 -9.37 6.23
N ILE A 281 -9.14 -8.48 5.27
CA ILE A 281 -8.12 -8.68 4.23
C ILE A 281 -7.35 -7.40 3.89
N GLY A 282 -6.15 -7.57 3.36
CA GLY A 282 -5.30 -6.48 2.86
C GLY A 282 -4.73 -5.62 3.97
N ASP A 283 -4.53 -4.32 3.69
CA ASP A 283 -3.77 -3.40 4.56
C ASP A 283 -4.36 -3.22 5.97
N CYS A 284 -5.60 -3.62 6.21
CA CYS A 284 -6.24 -3.52 7.54
C CYS A 284 -6.15 -4.79 8.38
N ALA A 285 -5.73 -5.92 7.80
CA ALA A 285 -5.65 -7.21 8.47
C ALA A 285 -4.22 -7.51 8.96
N ALA A 286 -4.10 -7.91 10.22
CA ALA A 286 -2.86 -8.39 10.82
C ALA A 286 -2.90 -9.91 10.95
N HIS A 287 -1.87 -10.59 10.47
CA HIS A 287 -1.81 -12.05 10.42
C HIS A 287 -0.43 -12.58 10.78
N SER A 288 -0.37 -13.80 11.31
CA SER A 288 0.90 -14.51 11.49
C SER A 288 1.53 -14.78 10.14
N ASN A 289 2.79 -14.40 9.95
CA ASN A 289 3.46 -14.52 8.65
C ASN A 289 4.74 -15.34 8.74
N GLY A 290 4.82 -16.43 7.96
CA GLY A 290 5.95 -17.35 7.97
C GLY A 290 7.27 -16.75 7.46
N PHE A 291 7.23 -15.64 6.72
CA PHE A 291 8.42 -14.89 6.28
C PHE A 291 8.90 -13.88 7.34
N ALA A 292 8.11 -13.66 8.40
CA ALA A 292 8.44 -12.85 9.57
C ALA A 292 8.57 -13.71 10.86
N ASP A 293 9.00 -14.97 10.76
CA ASP A 293 9.09 -15.92 11.86
C ASP A 293 7.79 -16.08 12.66
N ASN A 294 6.68 -16.09 11.94
CA ASN A 294 5.33 -16.15 12.48
C ASN A 294 4.95 -14.95 13.39
N ALA A 295 5.68 -13.85 13.30
CA ALA A 295 5.24 -12.62 13.92
C ALA A 295 3.91 -12.17 13.30
N VAL A 296 3.04 -11.58 14.12
CA VAL A 296 1.80 -10.97 13.64
C VAL A 296 2.14 -9.62 13.02
N ILE A 297 1.98 -9.52 11.72
CA ILE A 297 2.30 -8.32 10.94
C ILE A 297 1.15 -7.93 10.02
N ARG A 298 1.19 -6.70 9.57
CA ARG A 298 0.31 -6.15 8.56
C ARG A 298 1.14 -5.82 7.30
N LEU A 299 0.72 -6.31 6.15
CA LEU A 299 1.38 -6.07 4.87
C LEU A 299 0.55 -5.10 4.02
N GLU A 300 1.16 -3.99 3.63
CA GLU A 300 0.55 -2.96 2.79
C GLU A 300 1.00 -3.16 1.33
N SER A 301 0.37 -4.09 0.62
CA SER A 301 0.66 -4.32 -0.79
C SER A 301 -0.56 -4.81 -1.57
N VAL A 302 -0.58 -4.52 -2.87
CA VAL A 302 -1.62 -5.02 -3.79
C VAL A 302 -1.64 -6.55 -3.83
N GLN A 303 -0.44 -7.16 -3.81
CA GLN A 303 -0.32 -8.62 -3.78
C GLN A 303 -1.01 -9.20 -2.54
N ASN A 304 -0.65 -8.71 -1.34
CA ASN A 304 -1.25 -9.18 -0.09
C ASN A 304 -2.77 -9.03 -0.10
N ALA A 305 -3.29 -7.87 -0.54
CA ALA A 305 -4.72 -7.61 -0.62
C ALA A 305 -5.44 -8.60 -1.55
N ASN A 306 -4.85 -8.93 -2.70
CA ASN A 306 -5.44 -9.85 -3.68
C ASN A 306 -5.37 -11.32 -3.22
N ASP A 307 -4.25 -11.73 -2.62
CA ASP A 307 -4.06 -13.12 -2.18
C ASP A 307 -4.92 -13.41 -0.95
N MET A 308 -5.00 -12.49 0.03
CA MET A 308 -5.91 -12.60 1.15
C MET A 308 -7.38 -12.61 0.71
N ALA A 309 -7.75 -11.80 -0.30
CA ALA A 309 -9.09 -11.79 -0.88
C ALA A 309 -9.47 -13.15 -1.48
N THR A 310 -8.53 -13.77 -2.18
CA THR A 310 -8.73 -15.11 -2.76
C THR A 310 -8.82 -16.17 -1.67
N CYS A 311 -8.01 -16.08 -0.61
CA CYS A 311 -8.05 -16.95 0.55
C CYS A 311 -9.43 -16.88 1.26
N ALA A 312 -9.89 -15.66 1.60
CA ALA A 312 -11.19 -15.46 2.25
C ALA A 312 -12.36 -15.96 1.37
N ALA A 313 -12.32 -15.67 0.06
CA ALA A 313 -13.36 -16.14 -0.86
C ALA A 313 -13.42 -17.67 -0.94
N LYS A 314 -12.28 -18.37 -0.98
CA LYS A 314 -12.23 -19.84 -0.93
C LYS A 314 -12.79 -20.37 0.39
N ALA A 315 -12.42 -19.77 1.52
CA ALA A 315 -12.92 -20.17 2.84
C ALA A 315 -14.46 -20.03 2.92
N ILE A 316 -15.02 -18.95 2.38
CA ILE A 316 -16.47 -18.73 2.30
C ILE A 316 -17.16 -19.77 1.40
N CYS A 317 -16.49 -20.19 0.32
CA CYS A 317 -17.02 -21.22 -0.61
C CYS A 317 -16.81 -22.66 -0.12
N GLY A 318 -16.22 -22.87 1.07
CA GLY A 318 -16.00 -24.21 1.64
C GLY A 318 -14.69 -24.89 1.23
N ASP A 319 -13.81 -24.21 0.46
CA ASP A 319 -12.47 -24.66 0.08
C ASP A 319 -11.41 -23.88 0.86
N SER A 320 -11.32 -24.10 2.18
CA SER A 320 -10.41 -23.37 3.05
C SER A 320 -8.96 -23.77 2.78
N GLN A 321 -8.14 -22.80 2.37
CA GLN A 321 -6.71 -22.92 2.18
C GLN A 321 -6.00 -21.83 3.00
N GLU A 322 -4.92 -22.21 3.71
CA GLU A 322 -4.17 -21.25 4.52
C GLU A 322 -3.49 -20.20 3.66
N TYR A 323 -3.52 -18.96 4.11
CA TYR A 323 -2.76 -17.88 3.51
C TYR A 323 -1.26 -18.05 3.78
N ALA A 324 -0.48 -18.30 2.75
CA ALA A 324 0.96 -18.53 2.82
C ALA A 324 1.73 -17.90 1.66
N ALA A 325 1.17 -16.84 1.06
CA ALA A 325 1.76 -16.20 -0.12
C ALA A 325 3.11 -15.54 0.21
N THR A 326 4.07 -15.69 -0.70
CA THR A 326 5.36 -15.00 -0.61
C THR A 326 5.15 -13.51 -0.78
N PRO A 327 5.52 -12.67 0.21
CA PRO A 327 5.37 -11.22 0.08
C PRO A 327 6.19 -10.68 -1.08
N TRP A 328 5.59 -9.79 -1.88
CA TRP A 328 6.30 -9.02 -2.88
C TRP A 328 5.64 -7.67 -3.09
N PHE A 329 6.43 -6.71 -3.58
CA PHE A 329 6.02 -5.34 -3.79
C PHE A 329 6.79 -4.74 -4.97
N TRP A 330 6.32 -3.63 -5.52
CA TRP A 330 7.05 -2.86 -6.53
C TRP A 330 6.89 -1.36 -6.32
N SER A 331 7.87 -0.59 -6.76
CA SER A 331 7.80 0.87 -6.87
C SER A 331 8.48 1.31 -8.17
N ASN A 332 7.86 2.24 -8.88
CA ASN A 332 8.44 2.87 -10.05
C ASN A 332 8.66 4.35 -9.76
N GLN A 333 9.91 4.81 -9.89
CA GLN A 333 10.29 6.20 -9.68
C GLN A 333 11.21 6.61 -10.83
N TYR A 334 10.89 7.69 -11.54
CA TYR A 334 11.56 8.07 -12.79
C TYR A 334 11.49 6.93 -13.83
N ASP A 335 12.64 6.43 -14.26
CA ASP A 335 12.82 5.25 -15.13
C ASP A 335 13.28 4.01 -14.36
N LEU A 336 13.31 4.07 -13.03
CA LEU A 336 13.70 2.98 -12.15
C LEU A 336 12.51 2.07 -11.83
N LYS A 337 12.75 0.77 -11.93
CA LYS A 337 11.80 -0.28 -11.54
C LYS A 337 12.38 -1.03 -10.35
N LEU A 338 11.81 -0.77 -9.17
CA LEU A 338 12.10 -1.55 -7.98
C LEU A 338 11.11 -2.71 -7.89
N GLN A 339 11.62 -3.92 -7.68
CA GLN A 339 10.84 -5.11 -7.32
C GLN A 339 11.42 -5.71 -6.04
N THR A 340 10.56 -5.94 -5.06
CA THR A 340 10.96 -6.54 -3.78
C THR A 340 10.31 -7.90 -3.61
N VAL A 341 10.98 -8.83 -2.94
CA VAL A 341 10.44 -10.13 -2.55
C VAL A 341 10.96 -10.52 -1.17
N GLY A 342 10.10 -11.15 -0.37
CA GLY A 342 10.38 -11.47 1.02
C GLY A 342 10.21 -10.27 1.95
N LEU A 343 10.70 -10.39 3.17
CA LEU A 343 10.66 -9.35 4.19
C LEU A 343 12.06 -9.17 4.78
N SER A 344 12.62 -7.96 4.67
CA SER A 344 13.95 -7.64 5.20
C SER A 344 13.98 -7.43 6.73
N LEU A 345 12.85 -7.69 7.41
CA LEU A 345 12.73 -7.52 8.86
C LEU A 345 13.80 -8.33 9.63
N GLY A 346 14.58 -7.64 10.47
CA GLY A 346 15.58 -8.26 11.32
C GLY A 346 16.77 -8.86 10.56
N HIS A 347 17.02 -8.46 9.32
CA HIS A 347 18.26 -8.82 8.61
C HIS A 347 19.47 -8.31 9.39
N ASP A 348 20.55 -9.09 9.33
CA ASP A 348 21.83 -8.80 9.97
C ASP A 348 22.94 -8.52 8.95
N ARG A 349 22.68 -8.76 7.67
CA ARG A 349 23.62 -8.50 6.57
C ARG A 349 22.91 -8.11 5.29
N GLU A 350 23.48 -7.12 4.59
CA GLU A 350 23.13 -6.75 3.23
C GLU A 350 24.25 -7.18 2.27
N VAL A 351 23.88 -7.78 1.13
CA VAL A 351 24.80 -8.10 0.05
C VAL A 351 24.35 -7.35 -1.19
N VAL A 352 25.20 -6.44 -1.67
CA VAL A 352 24.96 -5.72 -2.93
C VAL A 352 25.50 -6.53 -4.08
N ARG A 353 24.65 -6.82 -5.05
CA ARG A 353 24.93 -7.59 -6.26
C ARG A 353 24.70 -6.72 -7.49
N GLY A 354 25.66 -6.61 -8.39
CA GLY A 354 25.64 -5.71 -9.54
C GLY A 354 26.20 -4.31 -9.19
N ASP A 355 25.91 -3.31 -10.03
CA ASP A 355 26.46 -1.97 -9.89
C ASP A 355 25.37 -0.90 -9.70
N PRO A 356 25.24 -0.31 -8.50
CA PRO A 356 24.34 0.81 -8.27
C PRO A 356 24.60 2.01 -9.18
N LYS A 357 25.85 2.26 -9.60
CA LYS A 357 26.18 3.36 -10.53
C LYS A 357 25.65 3.10 -11.94
N ALA A 358 25.58 1.84 -12.34
CA ALA A 358 24.93 1.42 -13.59
C ALA A 358 23.40 1.42 -13.50
N ARG A 359 22.83 1.71 -12.31
CA ARG A 359 21.38 1.72 -12.02
C ARG A 359 20.70 0.36 -12.28
N SER A 360 21.48 -0.73 -12.14
CA SER A 360 21.02 -2.11 -12.28
C SER A 360 21.74 -2.98 -11.26
N PHE A 361 21.05 -3.29 -10.17
CA PHE A 361 21.63 -4.05 -9.05
C PHE A 361 20.52 -4.67 -8.19
N SER A 362 20.94 -5.54 -7.26
CA SER A 362 20.06 -6.13 -6.25
C SER A 362 20.70 -6.02 -4.87
N VAL A 363 19.89 -5.78 -3.85
CA VAL A 363 20.28 -5.91 -2.44
C VAL A 363 19.66 -7.18 -1.91
N ILE A 364 20.49 -8.11 -1.48
CA ILE A 364 20.07 -9.41 -0.91
C ILE A 364 20.21 -9.30 0.60
N TYR A 365 19.13 -9.54 1.32
CA TYR A 365 19.07 -9.48 2.77
C TYR A 365 19.23 -10.86 3.37
N LEU A 366 20.19 -10.99 4.29
CA LEU A 366 20.41 -12.23 5.03
C LEU A 366 20.06 -12.03 6.51
N ARG A 367 19.54 -13.07 7.11
CA ARG A 367 19.33 -13.16 8.55
C ARG A 367 19.86 -14.52 9.02
N GLN A 368 20.86 -14.51 9.89
CA GLN A 368 21.58 -15.71 10.35
C GLN A 368 22.08 -16.58 9.17
N GLY A 369 22.54 -15.91 8.10
CA GLY A 369 23.02 -16.52 6.87
C GLY A 369 21.94 -17.00 5.90
N GLN A 370 20.64 -16.90 6.23
CA GLN A 370 19.53 -17.27 5.35
C GLN A 370 19.09 -16.07 4.53
N VAL A 371 18.84 -16.26 3.23
CA VAL A 371 18.21 -15.26 2.35
C VAL A 371 16.77 -15.07 2.77
N VAL A 372 16.42 -13.87 3.24
CA VAL A 372 15.06 -13.52 3.71
C VAL A 372 14.33 -12.56 2.79
N ALA A 373 15.05 -11.73 2.03
CA ALA A 373 14.46 -10.80 1.07
C ALA A 373 15.46 -10.37 0.00
N LEU A 374 14.94 -9.82 -1.10
CA LEU A 374 15.70 -9.10 -2.11
C LEU A 374 14.95 -7.82 -2.52
N ASP A 375 15.73 -6.76 -2.76
CA ASP A 375 15.31 -5.54 -3.45
C ASP A 375 16.07 -5.44 -4.77
N CYS A 376 15.36 -5.46 -5.90
CA CYS A 376 15.97 -5.51 -7.23
C CYS A 376 15.62 -4.23 -8.01
N VAL A 377 16.63 -3.39 -8.28
CA VAL A 377 16.50 -2.18 -9.10
C VAL A 377 16.91 -2.52 -10.53
N ASN A 378 15.97 -2.40 -11.47
CA ASN A 378 16.16 -2.73 -12.90
C ASN A 378 16.78 -4.13 -13.15
N SER A 379 16.66 -5.06 -12.20
CA SER A 379 17.24 -6.41 -12.22
C SER A 379 16.17 -7.50 -12.11
N VAL A 380 15.29 -7.57 -13.12
CA VAL A 380 14.17 -8.54 -13.16
C VAL A 380 14.64 -10.00 -13.04
N LYS A 381 15.81 -10.31 -13.62
CA LYS A 381 16.38 -11.66 -13.57
C LYS A 381 16.70 -12.10 -12.15
N ASP A 382 17.33 -11.22 -11.37
CA ASP A 382 17.64 -11.49 -9.96
C ASP A 382 16.36 -11.56 -9.14
N TYR A 383 15.35 -10.72 -9.42
CA TYR A 383 14.04 -10.81 -8.75
C TYR A 383 13.40 -12.20 -8.93
N VAL A 384 13.32 -12.69 -10.19
CA VAL A 384 12.69 -13.99 -10.48
C VAL A 384 13.46 -15.16 -9.85
N GLN A 385 14.79 -15.13 -9.88
CA GLN A 385 15.62 -16.19 -9.33
C GLN A 385 15.72 -16.10 -7.81
N GLY A 386 15.89 -14.90 -7.26
CA GLY A 386 15.98 -14.65 -5.83
C GLY A 386 14.68 -14.99 -5.09
N ARG A 387 13.53 -14.84 -5.74
CA ARG A 387 12.25 -15.29 -5.17
C ARG A 387 12.30 -16.76 -4.78
N LYS A 388 12.91 -17.62 -5.61
CA LYS A 388 13.07 -19.04 -5.29
C LYS A 388 13.99 -19.28 -4.08
N MET A 389 15.01 -18.42 -3.90
CA MET A 389 15.87 -18.50 -2.71
C MET A 389 15.10 -18.15 -1.43
N VAL A 390 14.26 -17.10 -1.48
CA VAL A 390 13.41 -16.71 -0.35
C VAL A 390 12.39 -17.79 -0.01
N GLU A 391 11.71 -18.35 -1.02
CA GLU A 391 10.74 -19.44 -0.86
C GLU A 391 11.38 -20.73 -0.32
N ALA A 392 12.60 -21.03 -0.76
CA ALA A 392 13.38 -22.20 -0.29
C ALA A 392 14.04 -21.95 1.08
N LYS A 393 13.94 -20.75 1.66
CA LYS A 393 14.68 -20.36 2.88
C LYS A 393 16.17 -20.66 2.75
N PHE A 394 16.72 -20.34 1.57
CA PHE A 394 18.06 -20.71 1.16
C PHE A 394 19.14 -20.13 2.06
N LYS A 395 20.11 -20.95 2.42
CA LYS A 395 21.28 -20.57 3.20
C LYS A 395 22.54 -20.97 2.43
N PRO A 396 23.21 -20.01 1.74
CA PRO A 396 24.45 -20.28 1.03
C PRO A 396 25.58 -20.66 2.01
N ASP A 397 26.44 -21.62 1.62
CA ASP A 397 27.63 -21.96 2.38
C ASP A 397 28.62 -20.79 2.43
N ASP A 398 28.74 -20.06 1.32
CA ASP A 398 29.52 -18.82 1.21
C ASP A 398 28.62 -17.67 0.71
N PRO A 399 28.22 -16.75 1.59
CA PRO A 399 27.43 -15.59 1.21
C PRO A 399 28.11 -14.62 0.21
N GLU A 400 29.45 -14.66 0.07
CA GLU A 400 30.18 -13.82 -0.88
C GLU A 400 29.83 -14.19 -2.33
N LEU A 401 29.45 -15.43 -2.62
CA LEU A 401 29.00 -15.87 -3.94
C LEU A 401 27.78 -15.06 -4.44
N LEU A 402 26.98 -14.51 -3.54
CA LEU A 402 25.83 -13.70 -3.89
C LEU A 402 26.24 -12.32 -4.49
N THR A 403 27.47 -11.87 -4.28
CA THR A 403 27.98 -10.60 -4.85
C THR A 403 28.31 -10.72 -6.33
N ASP A 404 28.69 -11.92 -6.80
CA ASP A 404 29.13 -12.18 -8.15
C ASP A 404 27.97 -12.13 -9.15
N SER A 405 27.81 -11.01 -9.87
CA SER A 405 26.73 -10.80 -10.85
C SER A 405 26.88 -11.65 -12.11
N GLU A 406 28.03 -12.23 -12.41
CA GLU A 406 28.23 -13.14 -13.53
C GLU A 406 27.66 -14.54 -13.24
N MET A 407 27.67 -14.97 -11.97
CA MET A 407 27.06 -16.23 -11.54
C MET A 407 25.55 -16.06 -11.34
N LEU A 408 24.71 -16.88 -11.94
CA LEU A 408 23.26 -16.77 -11.79
C LEU A 408 22.81 -17.23 -10.40
N LEU A 409 21.89 -16.51 -9.76
CA LEU A 409 21.34 -16.89 -8.45
C LEU A 409 20.72 -18.30 -8.45
N LYS A 410 20.12 -18.74 -9.58
CA LYS A 410 19.60 -20.10 -9.72
C LYS A 410 20.70 -21.17 -9.68
N ASP A 411 21.91 -20.84 -10.19
CA ASP A 411 23.04 -21.81 -10.21
C ASP A 411 23.67 -21.90 -8.81
N ILE A 412 23.72 -20.78 -8.06
CA ILE A 412 24.11 -20.77 -6.64
C ILE A 412 23.13 -21.62 -5.82
N LEU A 413 21.82 -21.46 -6.06
CA LEU A 413 20.79 -22.26 -5.36
C LEU A 413 20.94 -23.75 -5.68
N ALA A 414 21.21 -24.11 -6.94
CA ALA A 414 21.34 -25.50 -7.39
C ALA A 414 22.62 -26.17 -6.88
N ALA A 415 23.71 -25.44 -6.69
CA ALA A 415 25.00 -25.98 -6.23
C ALA A 415 24.96 -26.41 -4.75
N ALA A 416 24.00 -25.91 -3.95
CA ALA A 416 23.84 -26.22 -2.54
C ALA A 416 22.68 -27.20 -2.27
N SER A 417 22.02 -27.71 -3.31
CA SER A 417 20.95 -28.71 -3.26
C SER A 417 21.53 -30.10 -3.53
#